data_ea08ba3834e7aed21f79502b91e775ea
#
_entry.id   ea08ba3834e7aed21f79502b91e775ea
#
_cell.length_a   1.000
_cell.length_b   1.000
_cell.length_c   1.000
_cell.angle_alpha   90.00
_cell.angle_beta   90.00
_cell.angle_gamma   90.00
#
_symmetry.space_group_name_H-M   'P 1'
#
loop_
_entity.id
_entity.type
_entity.pdbx_description
1 polymer ?
#
loop_
_entity_poly.entity_id
_entity_poly.type
_entity_poly.pdbx_seq_one_letter_code
_entity_poly.pdbx_strand_id
1 'polypeptide(L)'
;MRVLDLVADAPAFLIDHRMTVLAANRHADLLYGRRAQGLNIARHVFLSDEGRALFADWDGCTLDTVGHLRLSAGRHPDDSELASLIGELAMRSERFRRLWARADVRSRTHGRKAYNHPLVGYLELHQENFALPDATGTKLVTQSAATGTAAHDNLRLLASLGASDAAETKPIGGLRHRFRRAGRGWPPVREPGT
;
A
#
# COMPACT_ATOMS: atom_id res chain seq x y z
N MET A 1 16.90 -0.11 9.19
CA MET A 1 15.90 0.07 10.27
C MET A 1 15.43 -1.31 10.70
N ARG A 2 15.98 -1.81 11.80
CA ARG A 2 15.93 -3.24 12.22
C ARG A 2 14.52 -3.78 12.52
N VAL A 3 13.56 -2.95 12.88
CA VAL A 3 12.22 -3.45 13.26
C VAL A 3 11.46 -4.10 12.10
N LEU A 4 11.64 -3.60 10.88
CA LEU A 4 11.01 -4.18 9.69
C LEU A 4 11.61 -5.54 9.30
N ASP A 5 12.90 -5.75 9.62
CA ASP A 5 13.60 -7.00 9.35
C ASP A 5 13.17 -8.11 10.33
N LEU A 6 12.61 -7.73 11.51
CA LEU A 6 12.07 -8.68 12.48
C LEU A 6 10.68 -9.21 12.06
N VAL A 7 9.98 -8.52 11.19
CA VAL A 7 8.70 -8.99 10.61
C VAL A 7 9.02 -9.81 9.36
N ALA A 8 9.42 -11.08 9.57
CA ALA A 8 9.99 -11.91 8.50
C ALA A 8 8.96 -12.43 7.49
N ASP A 9 7.70 -12.67 7.92
CA ASP A 9 6.73 -13.44 7.15
C ASP A 9 5.44 -12.67 6.81
N ALA A 10 5.45 -11.35 7.00
CA ALA A 10 4.28 -10.50 6.76
C ALA A 10 4.67 -9.13 6.19
N PRO A 11 3.82 -8.51 5.36
CA PRO A 11 4.01 -7.14 4.93
C PRO A 11 4.08 -6.19 6.13
N ALA A 12 5.16 -5.40 6.18
CA ALA A 12 5.35 -4.38 7.21
C ALA A 12 5.99 -3.13 6.62
N PHE A 13 5.50 -1.97 7.03
CA PHE A 13 6.02 -0.69 6.57
C PHE A 13 5.79 0.42 7.59
N LEU A 14 6.64 1.42 7.54
CA LEU A 14 6.45 2.67 8.27
C LEU A 14 5.77 3.69 7.38
N ILE A 15 4.78 4.36 7.92
CA ILE A 15 4.01 5.37 7.21
C ILE A 15 3.90 6.64 8.06
N ASP A 16 4.06 7.80 7.43
CA ASP A 16 3.88 9.09 8.10
C ASP A 16 2.39 9.50 8.15
N HIS A 17 2.12 10.64 8.79
CA HIS A 17 0.78 11.19 8.89
C HIS A 17 0.19 11.68 7.56
N ARG A 18 1.02 11.87 6.52
CA ARG A 18 0.61 12.20 5.15
C ARG A 18 0.35 10.96 4.29
N MET A 19 0.43 9.77 4.92
CA MET A 19 0.31 8.46 4.25
C MET A 19 1.43 8.14 3.25
N THR A 20 2.63 8.69 3.46
CA THR A 20 3.83 8.32 2.68
C THR A 20 4.57 7.19 3.38
N VAL A 21 4.89 6.14 2.65
CA VAL A 21 5.67 5.01 3.15
C VAL A 21 7.13 5.43 3.28
N LEU A 22 7.62 5.52 4.51
CA LEU A 22 8.99 5.93 4.83
C LEU A 22 9.99 4.79 4.64
N ALA A 23 9.57 3.59 4.99
CA ALA A 23 10.35 2.36 4.81
C ALA A 23 9.39 1.17 4.75
N ALA A 24 9.81 0.11 4.08
CA ALA A 24 9.03 -1.10 3.92
C ALA A 24 9.94 -2.33 3.93
N ASN A 25 9.39 -3.49 4.36
CA ASN A 25 10.06 -4.75 4.15
C ASN A 25 9.72 -5.32 2.75
N ARG A 26 10.41 -6.38 2.38
CA ARG A 26 10.21 -7.04 1.08
C ARG A 26 8.78 -7.52 0.86
N HIS A 27 8.11 -8.02 1.89
CA HIS A 27 6.74 -8.50 1.77
C HIS A 27 5.77 -7.37 1.42
N ALA A 28 5.99 -6.16 1.94
CA ALA A 28 5.23 -4.99 1.54
C ALA A 28 5.51 -4.59 0.07
N ASP A 29 6.78 -4.67 -0.38
CA ASP A 29 7.10 -4.43 -1.79
C ASP A 29 6.38 -5.43 -2.71
N LEU A 30 6.35 -6.70 -2.34
CA LEU A 30 5.65 -7.73 -3.10
C LEU A 30 4.13 -7.51 -3.11
N LEU A 31 3.54 -7.16 -1.96
CA LEU A 31 2.10 -6.90 -1.84
C LEU A 31 1.64 -5.73 -2.72
N TYR A 32 2.45 -4.67 -2.81
CA TYR A 32 2.16 -3.53 -3.67
C TYR A 32 2.64 -3.72 -5.13
N GLY A 33 3.27 -4.85 -5.45
CA GLY A 33 3.81 -5.14 -6.79
C GLY A 33 4.90 -4.16 -7.25
N ARG A 34 5.49 -3.42 -6.30
CA ARG A 34 6.49 -2.37 -6.53
C ARG A 34 7.23 -2.04 -5.24
N ARG A 35 8.35 -1.31 -5.35
CA ARG A 35 8.98 -0.75 -4.17
C ARG A 35 8.00 0.17 -3.44
N ALA A 36 7.62 -0.22 -2.22
CA ALA A 36 6.63 0.50 -1.42
C ALA A 36 7.21 1.78 -0.79
N GLN A 37 8.51 1.82 -0.49
CA GLN A 37 9.16 3.02 0.04
C GLN A 37 9.01 4.21 -0.91
N GLY A 38 8.52 5.33 -0.40
CA GLY A 38 8.21 6.55 -1.16
C GLY A 38 6.81 6.55 -1.77
N LEU A 39 6.07 5.44 -1.72
CA LEU A 39 4.68 5.39 -2.15
C LEU A 39 3.81 6.22 -1.21
N ASN A 40 3.02 7.14 -1.74
CA ASN A 40 1.96 7.77 -0.98
C ASN A 40 0.67 6.97 -1.18
N ILE A 41 0.19 6.35 -0.10
CA ILE A 41 -0.98 5.45 -0.16
C ILE A 41 -2.26 6.20 -0.56
N ALA A 42 -2.42 7.45 -0.16
CA ALA A 42 -3.61 8.22 -0.55
C ALA A 42 -3.63 8.50 -2.06
N ARG A 43 -2.49 8.88 -2.66
CA ARG A 43 -2.38 9.01 -4.12
C ARG A 43 -2.62 7.67 -4.82
N HIS A 44 -2.07 6.60 -4.29
CA HIS A 44 -2.24 5.26 -4.85
C HIS A 44 -3.72 4.84 -4.85
N VAL A 45 -4.44 5.06 -3.76
CA VAL A 45 -5.87 4.74 -3.64
C VAL A 45 -6.74 5.57 -4.57
N PHE A 46 -6.46 6.89 -4.72
CA PHE A 46 -7.37 7.79 -5.41
C PHE A 46 -6.98 8.14 -6.83
N LEU A 47 -5.69 8.05 -7.18
CA LEU A 47 -5.15 8.57 -8.43
C LEU A 47 -4.48 7.52 -9.32
N SER A 48 -4.42 6.25 -8.90
CA SER A 48 -3.84 5.18 -9.73
C SER A 48 -4.84 4.05 -10.00
N ASP A 49 -4.82 3.56 -11.23
CA ASP A 49 -5.64 2.41 -11.64
C ASP A 49 -5.16 1.13 -10.95
N GLU A 50 -3.84 0.99 -10.73
CA GLU A 50 -3.27 -0.13 -9.97
C GLU A 50 -3.80 -0.16 -8.54
N GLY A 51 -3.88 1.00 -7.86
CA GLY A 51 -4.45 1.08 -6.50
C GLY A 51 -5.91 0.70 -6.48
N ARG A 52 -6.68 1.16 -7.47
CA ARG A 52 -8.10 0.80 -7.60
C ARG A 52 -8.28 -0.71 -7.83
N ALA A 53 -7.46 -1.33 -8.65
CA ALA A 53 -7.51 -2.76 -8.94
C ALA A 53 -7.03 -3.62 -7.77
N LEU A 54 -6.01 -3.14 -7.04
CA LEU A 54 -5.40 -3.88 -5.93
C LEU A 54 -6.32 -4.02 -4.72
N PHE A 55 -7.05 -2.97 -4.33
CA PHE A 55 -7.91 -3.03 -3.15
C PHE A 55 -9.28 -3.64 -3.50
N ALA A 56 -9.56 -4.85 -2.98
CA ALA A 56 -10.82 -5.54 -3.22
C ALA A 56 -12.03 -4.78 -2.64
N ASP A 57 -11.86 -4.14 -1.46
CA ASP A 57 -12.81 -3.18 -0.90
C ASP A 57 -12.27 -1.75 -1.11
N TRP A 58 -12.23 -1.31 -2.36
CA TRP A 58 -11.75 0.03 -2.69
C TRP A 58 -12.62 1.13 -2.06
N ASP A 59 -13.92 0.94 -1.96
CA ASP A 59 -14.85 1.89 -1.34
C ASP A 59 -14.54 2.09 0.15
N GLY A 60 -14.33 1.02 0.89
CA GLY A 60 -13.89 1.06 2.28
C GLY A 60 -12.51 1.70 2.44
N CYS A 61 -11.56 1.37 1.55
CA CYS A 61 -10.23 1.99 1.55
C CYS A 61 -10.28 3.50 1.32
N THR A 62 -11.16 3.98 0.42
CA THR A 62 -11.33 5.43 0.18
C THR A 62 -11.86 6.14 1.42
N LEU A 63 -12.83 5.56 2.13
CA LEU A 63 -13.38 6.09 3.37
C LEU A 63 -12.34 6.15 4.49
N ASP A 64 -11.60 5.06 4.72
CA ASP A 64 -10.53 4.99 5.72
C ASP A 64 -9.43 6.02 5.44
N THR A 65 -9.06 6.19 4.16
CA THR A 65 -8.03 7.14 3.74
C THR A 65 -8.46 8.59 4.00
N VAL A 66 -9.69 8.95 3.67
CA VAL A 66 -10.24 10.29 3.97
C VAL A 66 -10.31 10.52 5.48
N GLY A 67 -10.77 9.54 6.25
CA GLY A 67 -10.81 9.63 7.72
C GLY A 67 -9.43 9.87 8.32
N HIS A 68 -8.41 9.15 7.81
CA HIS A 68 -7.02 9.35 8.25
C HIS A 68 -6.50 10.76 7.92
N LEU A 69 -6.66 11.21 6.67
CA LEU A 69 -6.19 12.53 6.26
C LEU A 69 -6.88 13.67 7.01
N ARG A 70 -8.17 13.54 7.35
CA ARG A 70 -8.88 14.51 8.17
C ARG A 70 -8.32 14.58 9.59
N LEU A 71 -8.09 13.44 10.22
CA LEU A 71 -7.50 13.37 11.54
C LEU A 71 -6.09 13.98 11.53
N SER A 72 -5.32 13.71 10.47
CA SER A 72 -3.98 14.27 10.28
C SER A 72 -4.03 15.79 10.11
N ALA A 73 -4.93 16.30 9.27
CA ALA A 73 -5.10 17.75 9.06
C ALA A 73 -5.49 18.49 10.36
N GLY A 74 -6.34 17.88 11.18
CA GLY A 74 -6.69 18.47 12.48
C GLY A 74 -5.54 18.47 13.50
N ARG A 75 -4.61 17.50 13.42
CA ARG A 75 -3.45 17.42 14.31
C ARG A 75 -2.24 18.22 13.82
N HIS A 76 -2.17 18.48 12.53
CA HIS A 76 -1.06 19.16 11.86
C HIS A 76 -1.59 20.30 10.97
N PRO A 77 -2.23 21.35 11.54
CA PRO A 77 -2.89 22.38 10.76
C PRO A 77 -1.91 23.23 9.93
N ASP A 78 -0.65 23.33 10.37
CA ASP A 78 0.38 24.12 9.70
C ASP A 78 1.21 23.33 8.69
N ASP A 79 0.85 22.06 8.41
CA ASP A 79 1.55 21.23 7.46
C ASP A 79 1.14 21.55 6.02
N SER A 80 1.93 22.36 5.34
CA SER A 80 1.69 22.80 3.96
C SER A 80 1.75 21.66 2.94
N GLU A 81 2.55 20.60 3.17
CA GLU A 81 2.61 19.46 2.27
C GLU A 81 1.37 18.56 2.42
N LEU A 82 0.84 18.42 3.64
CA LEU A 82 -0.43 17.75 3.86
C LEU A 82 -1.59 18.53 3.20
N ALA A 83 -1.60 19.84 3.35
CA ALA A 83 -2.60 20.71 2.70
C ALA A 83 -2.51 20.59 1.16
N SER A 84 -1.29 20.58 0.60
CA SER A 84 -1.05 20.39 -0.83
C SER A 84 -1.52 19.02 -1.32
N LEU A 85 -1.27 17.95 -0.57
CA LEU A 85 -1.77 16.60 -0.89
C LEU A 85 -3.30 16.56 -0.92
N ILE A 86 -3.96 17.13 0.09
CA ILE A 86 -5.42 17.20 0.16
C ILE A 86 -5.98 18.00 -1.03
N GLY A 87 -5.37 19.13 -1.35
CA GLY A 87 -5.72 19.95 -2.51
C GLY A 87 -5.59 19.19 -3.84
N GLU A 88 -4.47 18.48 -4.04
CA GLU A 88 -4.25 17.63 -5.21
C GLU A 88 -5.33 16.56 -5.34
N LEU A 89 -5.62 15.83 -4.26
CA LEU A 89 -6.63 14.78 -4.26
C LEU A 89 -8.04 15.34 -4.54
N ALA A 90 -8.37 16.51 -3.98
CA ALA A 90 -9.64 17.19 -4.23
C ALA A 90 -9.78 17.67 -5.68
N MET A 91 -8.70 18.10 -6.32
CA MET A 91 -8.71 18.52 -7.72
C MET A 91 -8.82 17.34 -8.68
N ARG A 92 -8.11 16.25 -8.42
CA ARG A 92 -7.92 15.14 -9.36
C ARG A 92 -8.88 13.96 -9.14
N SER A 93 -9.53 13.84 -7.97
CA SER A 93 -10.45 12.75 -7.66
C SER A 93 -11.83 13.28 -7.24
N GLU A 94 -12.83 13.07 -8.07
CA GLU A 94 -14.22 13.38 -7.73
C GLU A 94 -14.70 12.56 -6.51
N ARG A 95 -14.28 11.29 -6.42
CA ARG A 95 -14.57 10.44 -5.26
C ARG A 95 -14.01 11.04 -3.97
N PHE A 96 -12.74 11.49 -3.98
CA PHE A 96 -12.13 12.14 -2.83
C PHE A 96 -12.93 13.40 -2.45
N ARG A 97 -13.20 14.29 -3.40
CA ARG A 97 -13.94 15.54 -3.16
C ARG A 97 -15.30 15.29 -2.51
N ARG A 98 -16.06 14.31 -3.02
CA ARG A 98 -17.36 13.93 -2.42
C ARG A 98 -17.23 13.41 -0.99
N LEU A 99 -16.25 12.55 -0.74
CA LEU A 99 -16.01 12.01 0.60
C LEU A 99 -15.47 13.07 1.55
N TRP A 100 -14.59 13.94 1.05
CA TRP A 100 -14.05 15.05 1.84
C TRP A 100 -15.11 16.08 2.23
N ALA A 101 -16.12 16.32 1.42
CA ALA A 101 -17.23 17.21 1.76
C ALA A 101 -18.18 16.63 2.83
N ARG A 102 -18.22 15.31 3.03
CA ARG A 102 -19.04 14.68 4.06
C ARG A 102 -18.33 14.75 5.41
N ALA A 103 -19.01 15.20 6.46
CA ALA A 103 -18.42 15.39 7.80
C ALA A 103 -18.16 14.08 8.57
N ASP A 104 -18.47 12.92 8.02
CA ASP A 104 -18.30 11.62 8.68
C ASP A 104 -16.81 11.24 8.79
N VAL A 105 -16.27 11.32 10.01
CA VAL A 105 -14.91 10.87 10.33
C VAL A 105 -14.98 9.49 10.96
N ARG A 106 -14.66 8.45 10.19
CA ARG A 106 -14.39 7.11 10.72
C ARG A 106 -12.94 6.78 10.44
N SER A 107 -12.09 6.84 11.44
CA SER A 107 -10.72 6.31 11.38
C SER A 107 -10.71 4.94 12.05
N ARG A 108 -10.35 3.89 11.29
CA ARG A 108 -10.10 2.56 11.86
C ARG A 108 -8.60 2.44 12.14
N THR A 109 -8.26 2.12 13.38
CA THR A 109 -6.87 1.88 13.80
C THR A 109 -6.42 0.44 13.53
N HIS A 110 -7.35 -0.47 13.35
CA HIS A 110 -7.14 -1.88 13.04
C HIS A 110 -8.31 -2.39 12.20
N GLY A 111 -8.11 -3.44 11.45
CA GLY A 111 -9.18 -4.01 10.66
C GLY A 111 -8.68 -4.98 9.61
N ARG A 112 -9.62 -5.46 8.81
CA ARG A 112 -9.31 -6.30 7.66
C ARG A 112 -9.05 -5.42 6.45
N LYS A 113 -8.03 -5.78 5.68
CA LYS A 113 -7.74 -5.21 4.38
C LYS A 113 -7.75 -6.32 3.34
N ALA A 114 -8.58 -6.15 2.35
CA ALA A 114 -8.73 -7.13 1.27
C ALA A 114 -8.06 -6.61 -0.01
N TYR A 115 -7.32 -7.49 -0.66
CA TYR A 115 -6.57 -7.21 -1.87
C TYR A 115 -6.94 -8.20 -2.96
N ASN A 116 -6.99 -7.73 -4.21
CA ASN A 116 -7.01 -8.54 -5.42
C ASN A 116 -5.60 -8.52 -6.02
N HIS A 117 -4.72 -9.38 -5.52
CA HIS A 117 -3.33 -9.38 -5.95
C HIS A 117 -3.18 -10.12 -7.29
N PRO A 118 -2.50 -9.54 -8.30
CA PRO A 118 -2.46 -10.09 -9.67
C PRO A 118 -1.80 -11.46 -9.77
N LEU A 119 -0.86 -11.78 -8.86
CA LEU A 119 -0.12 -13.05 -8.91
C LEU A 119 -0.76 -14.15 -8.06
N VAL A 120 -1.38 -13.80 -6.93
CA VAL A 120 -1.88 -14.78 -5.94
C VAL A 120 -3.38 -14.67 -5.68
N GLY A 121 -4.09 -13.76 -6.36
CA GLY A 121 -5.52 -13.58 -6.23
C GLY A 121 -5.95 -12.86 -4.96
N TYR A 122 -7.10 -13.23 -4.43
CA TYR A 122 -7.69 -12.58 -3.27
C TYR A 122 -6.90 -12.85 -1.99
N LEU A 123 -6.62 -11.77 -1.24
CA LEU A 123 -5.94 -11.78 0.05
C LEU A 123 -6.74 -10.94 1.05
N GLU A 124 -7.22 -11.54 2.13
CA GLU A 124 -7.76 -10.80 3.28
C GLU A 124 -6.76 -10.84 4.42
N LEU A 125 -6.23 -9.67 4.79
CA LEU A 125 -5.19 -9.53 5.80
C LEU A 125 -5.71 -8.73 7.00
N HIS A 126 -5.28 -9.11 8.19
CA HIS A 126 -5.46 -8.32 9.40
C HIS A 126 -4.39 -7.23 9.44
N GLN A 127 -4.82 -5.98 9.48
CA GLN A 127 -3.94 -4.83 9.61
C GLN A 127 -3.92 -4.33 11.04
N GLU A 128 -2.72 -4.10 11.55
CA GLU A 128 -2.47 -3.45 12.83
C GLU A 128 -1.59 -2.23 12.63
N ASN A 129 -1.87 -1.18 13.40
CA ASN A 129 -1.16 0.10 13.33
C ASN A 129 -0.60 0.44 14.71
N PHE A 130 0.73 0.51 14.82
CA PHE A 130 1.42 0.86 16.05
C PHE A 130 2.00 2.27 15.92
N ALA A 131 1.54 3.20 16.76
CA ALA A 131 2.12 4.53 16.81
C ALA A 131 3.54 4.49 17.37
N LEU A 132 4.47 5.23 16.77
CA LEU A 132 5.83 5.37 17.29
C LEU A 132 5.91 6.62 18.18
N PRO A 133 6.23 6.48 19.47
CA PRO A 133 6.20 7.60 20.43
C PRO A 133 7.15 8.75 20.07
N ASP A 134 8.33 8.39 19.53
CA ASP A 134 9.41 9.34 19.25
C ASP A 134 9.35 9.95 17.83
N ALA A 135 8.38 9.53 17.03
CA ALA A 135 8.23 9.99 15.64
C ALA A 135 6.79 10.49 15.41
N THR A 136 6.56 11.76 15.64
CA THR A 136 5.23 12.40 15.60
C THR A 136 4.49 12.06 14.30
N GLY A 137 3.36 11.36 14.44
CA GLY A 137 2.51 10.97 13.32
C GLY A 137 2.99 9.76 12.51
N THR A 138 4.12 9.14 12.87
CA THR A 138 4.62 7.92 12.22
C THR A 138 4.02 6.67 12.85
N LYS A 139 3.66 5.69 12.02
CA LYS A 139 3.12 4.40 12.46
C LYS A 139 3.87 3.27 11.78
N LEU A 140 4.08 2.18 12.53
CA LEU A 140 4.37 0.87 11.95
C LEU A 140 3.04 0.22 11.59
N VAL A 141 2.90 -0.17 10.35
CA VAL A 141 1.77 -0.95 9.85
C VAL A 141 2.25 -2.37 9.59
N THR A 142 1.56 -3.36 10.13
CA THR A 142 1.76 -4.77 9.84
C THR A 142 0.49 -5.38 9.29
N GLN A 143 0.64 -6.35 8.38
CA GLN A 143 -0.49 -7.03 7.77
C GLN A 143 -0.25 -8.53 7.78
N SER A 144 -1.10 -9.25 8.48
CA SER A 144 -0.94 -10.69 8.70
C SER A 144 -2.18 -11.49 8.26
N ALA A 145 -1.99 -12.77 8.02
CA ALA A 145 -3.06 -13.73 7.83
C ALA A 145 -2.97 -14.82 8.88
N ALA A 146 -4.11 -15.32 9.35
CA ALA A 146 -4.13 -16.42 10.30
C ALA A 146 -3.57 -17.70 9.65
N THR A 147 -2.76 -18.42 10.39
CA THR A 147 -2.17 -19.69 9.94
C THR A 147 -3.27 -20.68 9.52
N GLY A 148 -3.06 -21.41 8.43
CA GLY A 148 -4.01 -22.38 7.90
C GLY A 148 -5.16 -21.77 7.07
N THR A 149 -5.09 -20.45 6.77
CA THR A 149 -6.04 -19.82 5.85
C THR A 149 -5.46 -19.71 4.44
N ALA A 150 -6.33 -19.63 3.43
CA ALA A 150 -5.92 -19.40 2.04
C ALA A 150 -5.09 -18.10 1.88
N ALA A 151 -5.40 -17.07 2.66
CA ALA A 151 -4.64 -15.82 2.66
C ALA A 151 -3.20 -16.02 3.19
N HIS A 152 -3.01 -16.87 4.21
CA HIS A 152 -1.67 -17.24 4.69
C HIS A 152 -0.86 -17.98 3.63
N ASP A 153 -1.49 -18.97 2.96
CA ASP A 153 -0.82 -19.73 1.91
C ASP A 153 -0.47 -18.85 0.71
N ASN A 154 -1.36 -17.92 0.34
CA ASN A 154 -1.12 -16.96 -0.74
C ASN A 154 0.00 -15.95 -0.39
N LEU A 155 0.13 -15.51 0.88
CA LEU A 155 1.27 -14.70 1.30
C LEU A 155 2.60 -15.47 1.17
N ARG A 156 2.62 -16.73 1.57
CA ARG A 156 3.81 -17.59 1.41
C ARG A 156 4.17 -17.80 -0.06
N LEU A 157 3.16 -18.03 -0.90
CA LEU A 157 3.36 -18.14 -2.35
C LEU A 157 3.94 -16.85 -2.92
N LEU A 158 3.40 -15.70 -2.54
CA LEU A 158 3.89 -14.38 -2.98
C LEU A 158 5.36 -14.18 -2.57
N ALA A 159 5.73 -14.56 -1.34
CA ALA A 159 7.11 -14.49 -0.86
C ALA A 159 8.05 -15.39 -1.66
N SER A 160 7.61 -16.60 -2.03
CA SER A 160 8.40 -17.56 -2.82
C SER A 160 8.62 -17.06 -4.26
N LEU A 161 7.57 -16.53 -4.91
CA LEU A 161 7.67 -15.93 -6.24
C LEU A 161 8.67 -14.77 -6.27
N GLY A 162 8.57 -13.88 -5.29
CA GLY A 162 9.53 -12.80 -5.18
C GLY A 162 10.96 -13.28 -4.89
N ALA A 163 11.19 -14.43 -4.24
CA ALA A 163 12.51 -14.99 -4.03
C ALA A 163 13.14 -15.47 -5.34
N SER A 164 12.33 -16.07 -6.22
CA SER A 164 12.78 -16.54 -7.53
C SER A 164 13.21 -15.38 -8.44
N ASP A 165 12.44 -14.30 -8.50
CA ASP A 165 12.79 -13.11 -9.29
C ASP A 165 14.11 -12.46 -8.82
N ALA A 166 14.38 -12.47 -7.52
CA ALA A 166 15.62 -11.93 -6.97
C ALA A 166 16.85 -12.84 -7.26
N ALA A 167 16.63 -14.15 -7.38
CA ALA A 167 17.69 -15.08 -7.74
C ALA A 167 18.08 -14.96 -9.23
N GLU A 168 17.10 -14.71 -10.10
CA GLU A 168 17.34 -14.49 -11.54
C GLU A 168 17.97 -13.14 -11.84
N THR A 169 17.79 -12.13 -10.99
CA THR A 169 18.36 -10.78 -11.17
C THR A 169 19.78 -10.66 -10.62
N LYS A 170 20.35 -11.71 -10.01
CA LYS A 170 21.75 -11.69 -9.53
C LYS A 170 22.68 -11.80 -10.76
N PRO A 171 23.50 -10.77 -11.08
CA PRO A 171 24.34 -10.81 -12.27
C PRO A 171 25.37 -11.93 -12.13
N ILE A 172 25.28 -12.91 -13.03
CA ILE A 172 26.39 -13.83 -13.32
C ILE A 172 27.50 -12.91 -13.88
N GLY A 173 28.65 -12.89 -13.21
CA GLY A 173 29.77 -12.04 -13.55
C GLY A 173 30.15 -12.15 -15.04
N GLY A 174 30.23 -10.99 -15.70
CA GLY A 174 30.91 -10.79 -16.95
C GLY A 174 30.20 -11.22 -18.21
N LEU A 175 29.32 -10.36 -18.74
CA LEU A 175 29.31 -10.00 -20.18
C LEU A 175 28.43 -8.76 -20.39
N ARG A 176 29.02 -7.71 -20.95
CA ARG A 176 28.30 -6.51 -21.37
C ARG A 176 27.41 -6.88 -22.55
N HIS A 177 26.07 -6.85 -22.37
CA HIS A 177 25.15 -6.64 -23.50
C HIS A 177 23.89 -5.90 -23.03
N ARG A 178 23.56 -4.89 -23.82
CA ARG A 178 22.41 -3.99 -23.80
C ARG A 178 21.11 -4.71 -23.47
N PHE A 179 20.42 -4.30 -22.43
CA PHE A 179 18.99 -4.59 -22.30
C PHE A 179 18.19 -3.29 -22.46
N ARG A 180 17.37 -3.31 -23.52
CA ARG A 180 16.28 -2.37 -23.77
C ARG A 180 15.28 -2.46 -22.61
N ARG A 181 14.84 -1.30 -22.15
CA ARG A 181 13.67 -1.15 -21.28
C ARG A 181 12.47 -1.88 -21.90
N ALA A 182 12.02 -2.97 -21.27
CA ALA A 182 10.69 -3.49 -21.45
C ALA A 182 9.89 -3.09 -20.20
N GLY A 183 9.18 -1.98 -20.29
CA GLY A 183 8.15 -1.64 -19.33
C GLY A 183 7.05 -2.67 -19.43
N ARG A 184 6.92 -3.56 -18.47
CA ARG A 184 5.72 -4.37 -18.31
C ARG A 184 4.76 -3.59 -17.43
N GLY A 185 3.87 -2.86 -18.08
CA GLY A 185 2.71 -2.30 -17.44
C GLY A 185 1.78 -3.40 -16.94
N TRP A 186 1.01 -3.07 -15.94
CA TRP A 186 -0.10 -3.83 -15.41
C TRP A 186 -1.02 -4.29 -16.56
N PRO A 187 -1.47 -5.57 -16.62
CA PRO A 187 -2.35 -6.03 -17.67
C PRO A 187 -3.70 -5.28 -17.60
N PRO A 188 -4.33 -4.96 -18.75
CA PRO A 188 -5.61 -4.26 -18.77
C PRO A 188 -6.71 -5.11 -18.13
N VAL A 189 -7.55 -4.47 -17.32
CA VAL A 189 -8.75 -5.03 -16.71
C VAL A 189 -9.73 -5.43 -17.82
N ARG A 190 -10.13 -6.69 -17.88
CA ARG A 190 -11.24 -7.13 -18.75
C ARG A 190 -12.55 -6.65 -18.13
N GLU A 191 -13.29 -5.86 -18.85
CA GLU A 191 -14.67 -5.55 -18.52
C GLU A 191 -15.53 -6.83 -18.62
N PRO A 192 -16.48 -7.06 -17.70
CA PRO A 192 -17.47 -8.12 -17.86
C PRO A 192 -18.41 -7.71 -19.01
N GLY A 193 -18.46 -8.53 -20.03
CA GLY A 193 -19.38 -8.37 -21.15
C GLY A 193 -20.86 -8.40 -20.68
N THR A 194 -21.62 -7.53 -21.27
CA THR A 194 -23.09 -7.47 -21.25
C THR A 194 -23.73 -8.78 -21.68
#